data_6c0fdeb9eba62cae260e6d8d77b34f89
#
_entry.id   6c0fdeb9eba62cae260e6d8d77b34f89
#
_cell.length_a   1.000
_cell.length_b   1.000
_cell.length_c   1.000
_cell.angle_alpha   90.00
_cell.angle_beta   90.00
_cell.angle_gamma   90.00
#
_symmetry.space_group_name_H-M   'P 1'
#
loop_
_entity.id
_entity.type
_entity.pdbx_description
1 polymer ?
#
loop_
_entity_poly.entity_id
_entity_poly.type
_entity_poly.pdbx_seq_one_letter_code
_entity_poly.pdbx_strand_id
1 'polypeptide(L)'
;LANGGNGGLAANYTLSGGTHLLTINQKPISITGTRTYNATTTTLPTNLSIGGLVGGESISLTGQGTIADKNVGAGKTITLNTLTLNNGADPTHLASNYTFTGGTHTFDVTKAPLSISATRQYDGTQTFDDSIISISGLQGGETLTVSNNIHSNSENVGSYSSGASNLLLNDLNNSNIDYYFINDKQVTGDGTWPNGTKNLEPTLGETKDDFIQRALEQMNAPGASMIGFVLRYTDATKTTIQNARAKNATVNASNTSNTVYFNLANKATWEAATGESAITHNDGFKLLDNTGLASNYTITSDSFVITQRTLNSSGNRLYDATTTANSGDLTLSNLVGSETLAFSGNGTLSDADVATNKTVTLNTLSISDNSGLAANYTLSGGTHQLTVN
;
A
#
# COMPACT_ATOMS: atom_id res chain seq x y z
N LEU A 1 20.11 -31.48 -58.63
CA LEU A 1 19.09 -30.79 -59.40
C LEU A 1 17.90 -31.72 -59.60
N ALA A 2 16.68 -31.19 -59.45
CA ALA A 2 15.42 -31.86 -59.78
C ALA A 2 14.79 -31.22 -61.03
N ASN A 3 13.96 -31.95 -61.77
CA ASN A 3 13.27 -31.39 -62.91
C ASN A 3 12.28 -30.32 -62.49
N GLY A 4 12.21 -29.21 -63.21
CA GLY A 4 11.29 -28.11 -62.97
C GLY A 4 9.88 -28.46 -63.47
N GLY A 5 8.82 -27.90 -62.88
CA GLY A 5 7.42 -28.12 -63.25
C GLY A 5 7.05 -27.61 -64.65
N ASN A 6 7.89 -26.79 -65.30
CA ASN A 6 7.68 -26.21 -66.64
C ASN A 6 8.54 -26.90 -67.74
N GLY A 7 8.86 -28.20 -67.59
CA GLY A 7 9.56 -28.98 -68.60
C GLY A 7 11.08 -28.84 -68.63
N GLY A 8 11.69 -28.14 -67.71
CA GLY A 8 13.13 -28.07 -67.55
C GLY A 8 13.66 -29.41 -67.00
N LEU A 9 14.49 -30.07 -67.78
CA LEU A 9 15.15 -31.33 -67.42
C LEU A 9 16.47 -31.09 -66.69
N ALA A 10 16.59 -31.50 -65.39
CA ALA A 10 17.82 -31.40 -64.61
C ALA A 10 19.04 -31.99 -65.27
N ALA A 11 18.86 -33.02 -66.11
CA ALA A 11 19.92 -33.67 -66.87
C ALA A 11 20.62 -32.78 -67.91
N ASN A 12 19.96 -31.66 -68.32
CA ASN A 12 20.55 -30.71 -69.27
C ASN A 12 21.49 -29.70 -68.61
N TYR A 13 21.61 -29.75 -67.28
CA TYR A 13 22.40 -28.78 -66.49
C TYR A 13 23.41 -29.51 -65.59
N THR A 14 24.54 -28.90 -65.40
CA THR A 14 25.55 -29.36 -64.46
C THR A 14 25.93 -28.24 -63.50
N LEU A 15 26.19 -28.56 -62.23
CA LEU A 15 26.73 -27.65 -61.25
C LEU A 15 28.27 -27.56 -61.31
N SER A 16 28.91 -28.44 -62.13
CA SER A 16 30.38 -28.43 -62.29
C SER A 16 30.83 -27.22 -63.06
N GLY A 17 31.82 -26.53 -62.54
CA GLY A 17 32.43 -25.33 -63.16
C GLY A 17 31.67 -24.01 -62.94
N GLY A 18 30.49 -24.02 -62.29
CA GLY A 18 29.76 -22.83 -61.92
C GLY A 18 30.20 -22.26 -60.57
N THR A 19 30.00 -20.95 -60.37
CA THR A 19 30.19 -20.31 -59.08
C THR A 19 28.88 -20.51 -58.25
N HIS A 20 28.99 -21.17 -57.12
CA HIS A 20 27.87 -21.42 -56.20
C HIS A 20 28.18 -20.70 -54.89
N LEU A 21 27.39 -19.62 -54.62
CA LEU A 21 27.55 -18.81 -53.42
C LEU A 21 26.35 -18.99 -52.52
N LEU A 22 26.59 -19.20 -51.25
CA LEU A 22 25.60 -19.16 -50.18
C LEU A 22 26.02 -18.10 -49.18
N THR A 23 25.13 -17.14 -48.94
CA THR A 23 25.33 -16.13 -47.92
C THR A 23 24.49 -16.49 -46.69
N ILE A 24 25.13 -16.61 -45.59
CA ILE A 24 24.46 -16.77 -44.29
C ILE A 24 24.49 -15.41 -43.59
N ASN A 25 23.30 -14.88 -43.37
CA ASN A 25 23.14 -13.58 -42.71
C ASN A 25 22.97 -13.78 -41.19
N GLN A 26 23.36 -12.76 -40.43
CA GLN A 26 23.12 -12.73 -38.99
C GLN A 26 21.60 -12.82 -38.68
N LYS A 27 21.28 -13.57 -37.66
CA LYS A 27 19.90 -13.72 -37.19
C LYS A 27 19.53 -12.56 -36.25
N PRO A 28 18.45 -11.84 -36.51
CA PRO A 28 17.93 -10.85 -35.54
C PRO A 28 17.53 -11.52 -34.22
N ILE A 29 17.89 -10.90 -33.10
CA ILE A 29 17.50 -11.29 -31.76
C ILE A 29 16.72 -10.18 -31.09
N SER A 30 15.87 -10.55 -30.17
CA SER A 30 15.13 -9.61 -29.32
C SER A 30 15.70 -9.63 -27.90
N ILE A 31 15.63 -8.49 -27.26
CA ILE A 31 15.96 -8.36 -25.83
C ILE A 31 14.69 -7.96 -25.09
N THR A 32 14.39 -8.67 -24.03
CA THR A 32 13.34 -8.31 -23.08
C THR A 32 13.93 -8.19 -21.70
N GLY A 33 13.33 -7.39 -20.85
CA GLY A 33 13.79 -7.26 -19.49
C GLY A 33 12.74 -6.67 -18.59
N THR A 34 12.98 -6.81 -17.29
CA THR A 34 12.12 -6.24 -16.27
C THR A 34 12.93 -5.87 -15.03
N ARG A 35 12.48 -4.86 -14.33
CA ARG A 35 12.96 -4.53 -13.00
C ARG A 35 11.88 -3.82 -12.20
N THR A 36 12.02 -3.87 -10.90
CA THR A 36 11.30 -2.98 -9.99
C THR A 36 11.85 -1.56 -10.14
N TYR A 37 10.99 -0.55 -10.03
CA TYR A 37 11.37 0.85 -10.09
C TYR A 37 12.52 1.17 -9.13
N ASN A 38 13.53 1.85 -9.64
CA ASN A 38 14.76 2.20 -8.92
C ASN A 38 15.24 3.62 -9.22
N ALA A 39 14.35 4.45 -9.74
CA ALA A 39 14.60 5.85 -10.12
C ALA A 39 15.67 6.06 -11.20
N THR A 40 16.05 5.04 -11.98
CA THR A 40 17.02 5.16 -13.08
C THR A 40 16.42 4.81 -14.44
N THR A 41 17.08 5.24 -15.51
CA THR A 41 16.75 4.83 -16.88
C THR A 41 17.65 3.72 -17.41
N THR A 42 18.71 3.36 -16.69
CA THR A 42 19.71 2.37 -17.14
C THR A 42 19.15 0.96 -17.10
N THR A 43 19.35 0.18 -18.16
CA THR A 43 19.09 -1.25 -18.22
C THR A 43 20.42 -2.01 -18.20
N LEU A 44 20.57 -2.94 -17.26
CA LEU A 44 21.78 -3.75 -17.09
C LEU A 44 21.56 -5.16 -17.63
N PRO A 45 22.60 -5.85 -18.12
CA PRO A 45 22.51 -7.23 -18.59
C PRO A 45 21.84 -8.20 -17.60
N THR A 46 22.01 -7.99 -16.31
CA THR A 46 21.40 -8.78 -15.24
C THR A 46 19.86 -8.72 -15.20
N ASN A 47 19.30 -7.67 -15.82
CA ASN A 47 17.85 -7.49 -15.94
C ASN A 47 17.31 -7.82 -17.34
N LEU A 48 18.16 -8.33 -18.22
CA LEU A 48 17.85 -8.56 -19.63
C LEU A 48 17.95 -10.04 -19.99
N SER A 49 17.07 -10.45 -20.88
CA SER A 49 17.03 -11.78 -21.48
C SER A 49 17.12 -11.67 -23.01
N ILE A 50 17.84 -12.58 -23.63
CA ILE A 50 17.97 -12.67 -25.08
C ILE A 50 16.97 -13.69 -25.61
N GLY A 51 16.13 -13.27 -26.54
CA GLY A 51 15.20 -14.13 -27.25
C GLY A 51 15.59 -14.32 -28.72
N GLY A 52 15.19 -15.44 -29.31
CA GLY A 52 15.40 -15.72 -30.73
C GLY A 52 16.69 -16.48 -31.09
N LEU A 53 17.43 -17.01 -30.10
CA LEU A 53 18.59 -17.86 -30.32
C LEU A 53 18.18 -19.17 -30.97
N VAL A 54 19.12 -19.79 -31.71
CA VAL A 54 18.91 -21.03 -32.45
C VAL A 54 19.38 -22.26 -31.63
N GLY A 55 18.67 -23.35 -31.70
CA GLY A 55 19.14 -24.67 -31.27
C GLY A 55 19.55 -24.80 -29.80
N GLY A 56 19.09 -23.90 -28.93
CA GLY A 56 19.50 -23.87 -27.51
C GLY A 56 20.87 -23.21 -27.29
N GLU A 57 21.39 -22.48 -28.29
CA GLU A 57 22.60 -21.70 -28.11
C GLU A 57 22.41 -20.67 -26.99
N SER A 58 23.51 -20.34 -26.31
CA SER A 58 23.58 -19.30 -25.29
C SER A 58 24.67 -18.33 -25.63
N ILE A 59 24.35 -17.04 -25.63
CA ILE A 59 25.30 -15.91 -25.72
C ILE A 59 25.01 -14.97 -24.59
N SER A 60 25.94 -14.07 -24.29
CA SER A 60 25.79 -13.13 -23.16
C SER A 60 25.76 -11.69 -23.61
N LEU A 61 25.27 -10.83 -22.73
CA LEU A 61 25.27 -9.38 -22.90
C LEU A 61 26.31 -8.74 -21.96
N THR A 62 26.96 -7.69 -22.45
CA THR A 62 27.74 -6.77 -21.64
C THR A 62 27.39 -5.32 -21.99
N GLY A 63 27.88 -4.36 -21.19
CA GLY A 63 27.54 -2.96 -21.35
C GLY A 63 26.19 -2.62 -20.70
N GLN A 64 25.54 -1.57 -21.18
CA GLN A 64 24.26 -1.12 -20.65
C GLN A 64 23.45 -0.39 -21.72
N GLY A 65 22.14 -0.54 -21.63
CA GLY A 65 21.16 0.20 -22.40
C GLY A 65 20.44 1.24 -21.54
N THR A 66 19.51 1.94 -22.16
CA THR A 66 18.61 2.89 -21.46
C THR A 66 17.19 2.79 -22.00
N ILE A 67 16.24 3.19 -21.17
CA ILE A 67 14.84 3.43 -21.52
C ILE A 67 14.58 4.95 -21.50
N ALA A 68 13.52 5.39 -22.20
CA ALA A 68 13.25 6.82 -22.40
C ALA A 68 12.98 7.57 -21.08
N ASP A 69 12.32 6.93 -20.13
CA ASP A 69 12.04 7.47 -18.79
C ASP A 69 12.13 6.36 -17.74
N LYS A 70 12.28 6.76 -16.47
CA LYS A 70 12.44 5.85 -15.34
C LYS A 70 11.14 5.25 -14.83
N ASN A 71 9.98 5.82 -15.18
CA ASN A 71 8.70 5.53 -14.55
C ASN A 71 8.19 4.11 -14.82
N VAL A 72 7.27 3.65 -13.99
CA VAL A 72 6.55 2.39 -14.16
C VAL A 72 5.84 2.35 -15.53
N GLY A 73 5.94 1.24 -16.21
CA GLY A 73 5.34 1.02 -17.51
C GLY A 73 5.89 -0.22 -18.18
N ALA A 74 5.08 -0.82 -19.04
CA ALA A 74 5.41 -2.00 -19.81
C ALA A 74 5.84 -1.64 -21.25
N GLY A 75 6.64 -2.51 -21.86
CA GLY A 75 7.00 -2.44 -23.28
C GLY A 75 7.85 -1.20 -23.64
N LYS A 76 8.57 -0.61 -22.70
CA LYS A 76 9.46 0.54 -22.99
C LYS A 76 10.57 0.12 -23.92
N THR A 77 10.79 0.86 -24.99
CA THR A 77 11.89 0.57 -25.94
C THR A 77 13.24 0.74 -25.27
N ILE A 78 14.12 -0.26 -25.45
CA ILE A 78 15.51 -0.17 -25.00
C ILE A 78 16.34 0.52 -26.10
N THR A 79 17.02 1.61 -25.75
CA THR A 79 18.13 2.14 -26.52
C THR A 79 19.39 1.39 -26.13
N LEU A 80 20.02 0.75 -27.08
CA LEU A 80 21.08 -0.25 -26.85
C LEU A 80 22.39 0.35 -26.27
N ASN A 81 22.70 1.61 -26.59
CA ASN A 81 23.90 2.32 -26.12
C ASN A 81 25.19 1.46 -26.25
N THR A 82 25.74 1.00 -25.11
CA THR A 82 26.94 0.16 -25.06
C THR A 82 26.66 -1.33 -24.93
N LEU A 83 25.39 -1.75 -25.03
CA LEU A 83 25.05 -3.16 -25.02
C LEU A 83 25.72 -3.89 -26.21
N THR A 84 26.43 -4.94 -25.93
CA THR A 84 27.11 -5.78 -26.91
C THR A 84 26.86 -7.26 -26.64
N LEU A 85 26.86 -8.03 -27.73
CA LEU A 85 26.76 -9.48 -27.67
C LEU A 85 28.16 -10.07 -27.49
N ASN A 86 28.28 -11.05 -26.63
CA ASN A 86 29.51 -11.82 -26.41
C ASN A 86 29.22 -13.30 -26.61
N ASN A 87 30.24 -14.03 -27.02
CA ASN A 87 30.13 -15.47 -27.21
C ASN A 87 29.64 -16.20 -25.95
N GLY A 88 28.96 -17.30 -26.14
CA GLY A 88 28.56 -18.19 -25.06
C GLY A 88 29.76 -18.87 -24.39
N ALA A 89 29.46 -19.61 -23.32
CA ALA A 89 30.43 -20.47 -22.65
C ALA A 89 30.87 -21.66 -23.57
N ASP A 90 29.99 -22.15 -24.44
CA ASP A 90 30.33 -23.08 -25.50
C ASP A 90 31.00 -22.32 -26.66
N PRO A 91 32.19 -22.69 -27.06
CA PRO A 91 32.96 -22.00 -28.13
C PRO A 91 32.27 -22.02 -29.50
N THR A 92 31.26 -22.85 -29.70
CA THR A 92 30.45 -22.88 -30.94
C THR A 92 29.31 -21.86 -30.92
N HIS A 93 28.96 -21.32 -29.77
CA HIS A 93 27.91 -20.30 -29.60
C HIS A 93 28.47 -18.89 -29.84
N LEU A 94 28.51 -18.53 -31.12
CA LEU A 94 29.16 -17.30 -31.57
C LEU A 94 28.17 -16.09 -31.59
N ALA A 95 28.51 -15.06 -30.90
CA ALA A 95 27.78 -13.79 -30.94
C ALA A 95 27.72 -13.17 -32.36
N SER A 96 28.76 -13.44 -33.18
CA SER A 96 28.82 -12.98 -34.56
C SER A 96 27.73 -13.53 -35.49
N ASN A 97 27.05 -14.58 -35.08
CA ASN A 97 25.90 -15.16 -35.81
C ASN A 97 24.61 -14.38 -35.61
N TYR A 98 24.59 -13.39 -34.68
CA TYR A 98 23.41 -12.69 -34.26
C TYR A 98 23.58 -11.17 -34.40
N THR A 99 22.43 -10.45 -34.50
CA THR A 99 22.40 -9.00 -34.57
C THR A 99 21.20 -8.45 -33.79
N PHE A 100 21.37 -7.26 -33.23
CA PHE A 100 20.24 -6.50 -32.67
C PHE A 100 19.33 -5.91 -33.76
N THR A 101 19.89 -5.65 -34.94
CA THR A 101 19.15 -5.05 -36.05
C THR A 101 17.99 -5.95 -36.49
N GLY A 102 16.80 -5.39 -36.52
CA GLY A 102 15.58 -6.11 -36.87
C GLY A 102 14.93 -6.88 -35.72
N GLY A 103 15.51 -6.86 -34.52
CA GLY A 103 14.91 -7.39 -33.30
C GLY A 103 14.04 -6.35 -32.57
N THR A 104 13.23 -6.83 -31.66
CA THR A 104 12.44 -5.99 -30.75
C THR A 104 13.10 -5.96 -29.38
N HIS A 105 13.29 -4.76 -28.82
CA HIS A 105 13.98 -4.58 -27.55
C HIS A 105 13.09 -3.83 -26.59
N THR A 106 12.54 -4.52 -25.58
CA THR A 106 11.55 -3.97 -24.66
C THR A 106 11.92 -4.22 -23.21
N PHE A 107 11.48 -3.34 -22.34
CA PHE A 107 11.74 -3.38 -20.93
C PHE A 107 10.53 -2.95 -20.12
N ASP A 108 10.24 -3.68 -19.05
CA ASP A 108 9.17 -3.37 -18.14
C ASP A 108 9.74 -2.81 -16.83
N VAL A 109 9.11 -1.76 -16.34
CA VAL A 109 9.39 -1.24 -15.00
C VAL A 109 8.15 -1.46 -14.16
N THR A 110 8.28 -2.23 -13.07
CA THR A 110 7.22 -2.52 -12.13
C THR A 110 7.31 -1.59 -10.91
N LYS A 111 6.22 -1.46 -10.16
CA LYS A 111 6.15 -0.60 -8.98
C LYS A 111 7.14 -1.04 -7.90
N ALA A 112 7.77 -0.08 -7.24
CA ALA A 112 8.58 -0.34 -6.06
C ALA A 112 7.69 -0.47 -4.81
N PRO A 113 8.01 -1.41 -3.91
CA PRO A 113 7.28 -1.55 -2.66
C PRO A 113 7.60 -0.41 -1.71
N LEU A 114 6.58 0.09 -1.00
CA LEU A 114 6.70 1.03 0.11
C LEU A 114 6.16 0.41 1.39
N SER A 115 6.75 0.81 2.51
CA SER A 115 6.21 0.60 3.84
C SER A 115 5.87 1.95 4.46
N ILE A 116 4.74 2.00 5.16
CA ILE A 116 4.26 3.19 5.84
C ILE A 116 4.12 2.89 7.31
N SER A 117 4.56 3.79 8.16
CA SER A 117 4.45 3.62 9.59
C SER A 117 4.25 4.94 10.31
N ALA A 118 3.58 4.87 11.46
CA ALA A 118 3.51 5.95 12.41
C ALA A 118 3.40 5.41 13.83
N THR A 119 3.94 6.15 14.79
CA THR A 119 3.84 5.83 16.21
C THR A 119 3.49 7.09 16.99
N ARG A 120 2.52 6.99 17.88
CA ARG A 120 2.14 8.07 18.80
C ARG A 120 1.76 7.51 20.16
N GLN A 121 1.74 8.38 21.16
CA GLN A 121 1.15 8.05 22.45
C GLN A 121 -0.38 8.15 22.37
N TYR A 122 -1.05 7.43 23.26
CA TYR A 122 -2.48 7.52 23.45
C TYR A 122 -2.91 8.97 23.75
N ASP A 123 -3.89 9.45 23.01
CA ASP A 123 -4.45 10.80 23.09
C ASP A 123 -5.98 10.82 23.01
N GLY A 124 -6.62 9.65 23.06
CA GLY A 124 -8.08 9.49 22.98
C GLY A 124 -8.64 9.67 21.57
N THR A 125 -7.79 9.67 20.54
CA THR A 125 -8.23 9.78 19.15
C THR A 125 -7.84 8.54 18.35
N GLN A 126 -8.47 8.38 17.20
CA GLN A 126 -8.09 7.34 16.22
C GLN A 126 -7.09 7.86 15.17
N THR A 127 -6.78 9.16 15.20
CA THR A 127 -6.06 9.84 14.12
C THR A 127 -4.56 9.75 14.28
N PHE A 128 -3.87 9.39 13.19
CA PHE A 128 -2.44 9.59 12.99
C PHE A 128 -2.26 10.78 12.07
N ASP A 129 -1.72 11.85 12.61
CA ASP A 129 -1.41 13.07 11.86
C ASP A 129 -0.38 12.78 10.77
N ASP A 130 -0.52 13.40 9.60
CA ASP A 130 0.40 13.19 8.46
C ASP A 130 1.84 13.60 8.79
N SER A 131 2.04 14.52 9.74
CA SER A 131 3.37 14.96 10.18
C SER A 131 4.21 13.87 10.88
N ILE A 132 3.58 12.82 11.41
CA ILE A 132 4.26 11.70 12.08
C ILE A 132 4.39 10.46 11.20
N ILE A 133 3.89 10.52 9.96
CA ILE A 133 3.93 9.39 9.05
C ILE A 133 5.30 9.26 8.43
N SER A 134 5.88 8.07 8.51
CA SER A 134 7.12 7.69 7.86
C SER A 134 6.86 6.83 6.64
N ILE A 135 7.47 7.18 5.52
CA ILE A 135 7.46 6.41 4.28
C ILE A 135 8.86 5.84 4.07
N SER A 136 8.96 4.53 3.88
CA SER A 136 10.22 3.84 3.58
C SER A 136 10.13 3.03 2.30
N GLY A 137 11.27 2.78 1.65
CA GLY A 137 11.34 2.10 0.35
C GLY A 137 11.41 3.05 -0.86
N LEU A 138 11.42 4.37 -0.65
CA LEU A 138 11.59 5.36 -1.70
C LEU A 138 12.94 5.19 -2.42
N GLN A 139 12.95 5.40 -3.73
CA GLN A 139 14.10 5.16 -4.59
C GLN A 139 14.76 6.48 -4.99
N GLY A 140 16.09 6.44 -5.19
CA GLY A 140 16.86 7.55 -5.75
C GLY A 140 16.82 8.87 -4.95
N GLY A 141 16.52 8.81 -3.66
CA GLY A 141 16.34 10.02 -2.83
C GLY A 141 15.03 10.78 -3.11
N GLU A 142 14.10 10.15 -3.82
CA GLU A 142 12.76 10.72 -4.04
C GLU A 142 12.00 10.85 -2.73
N THR A 143 11.07 11.77 -2.69
CA THR A 143 10.12 11.98 -1.59
C THR A 143 8.70 11.94 -2.11
N LEU A 144 7.81 11.43 -1.30
CA LEU A 144 6.35 11.52 -1.47
C LEU A 144 5.78 12.20 -0.24
N THR A 145 4.62 12.80 -0.38
CA THR A 145 3.85 13.32 0.73
C THR A 145 2.56 12.51 0.87
N VAL A 146 1.94 12.62 2.02
CA VAL A 146 0.62 12.04 2.27
C VAL A 146 -0.38 13.16 2.39
N SER A 147 -1.58 12.94 1.90
CA SER A 147 -2.72 13.81 2.18
C SER A 147 -3.63 13.14 3.18
N ASN A 148 -4.21 13.93 4.03
CA ASN A 148 -5.19 13.52 5.03
C ASN A 148 -4.64 12.54 6.08
N ASN A 149 -5.23 12.58 7.25
CA ASN A 149 -4.81 11.78 8.39
C ASN A 149 -5.18 10.30 8.20
N ILE A 150 -4.33 9.41 8.69
CA ILE A 150 -4.65 7.99 8.81
C ILE A 150 -5.42 7.78 10.11
N HIS A 151 -6.42 6.92 10.07
CA HIS A 151 -7.20 6.55 11.25
C HIS A 151 -7.02 5.07 11.58
N SER A 152 -6.79 4.76 12.85
CA SER A 152 -6.92 3.40 13.37
C SER A 152 -8.39 3.04 13.57
N ASN A 153 -8.69 1.75 13.62
CA ASN A 153 -10.04 1.27 13.94
C ASN A 153 -10.37 1.33 15.44
N SER A 154 -9.42 1.77 16.26
CA SER A 154 -9.60 2.00 17.70
C SER A 154 -8.65 3.11 18.15
N GLU A 155 -9.06 3.85 19.16
CA GLU A 155 -8.24 4.86 19.83
C GLU A 155 -7.26 4.23 20.85
N ASN A 156 -7.49 3.00 21.26
CA ASN A 156 -6.76 2.36 22.35
C ASN A 156 -5.31 2.01 21.97
N VAL A 157 -4.49 1.76 22.98
CA VAL A 157 -3.13 1.25 22.81
C VAL A 157 -3.13 -0.06 22.03
N GLY A 158 -2.29 -0.15 21.03
CA GLY A 158 -2.22 -1.32 20.15
C GLY A 158 -1.42 -1.07 18.90
N SER A 159 -1.28 -2.14 18.12
CA SER A 159 -0.71 -2.09 16.77
C SER A 159 -1.82 -2.28 15.76
N TYR A 160 -1.87 -1.40 14.80
CA TYR A 160 -2.90 -1.34 13.78
C TYR A 160 -2.26 -1.41 12.40
N SER A 161 -2.98 -1.98 11.47
CA SER A 161 -2.66 -1.91 10.05
C SER A 161 -3.85 -1.34 9.30
N SER A 162 -3.61 -0.64 8.23
CA SER A 162 -4.67 -0.10 7.37
C SER A 162 -5.45 -1.20 6.62
N GLY A 163 -5.02 -2.42 6.78
CA GLY A 163 -5.40 -3.72 6.22
C GLY A 163 -6.64 -3.83 5.35
N ALA A 164 -7.82 -3.54 5.85
CA ALA A 164 -9.05 -3.76 5.07
C ALA A 164 -9.51 -2.54 4.26
N SER A 165 -9.13 -1.34 4.67
CA SER A 165 -9.57 -0.08 4.04
C SER A 165 -8.78 0.25 2.78
N ASN A 166 -7.47 -0.02 2.79
CA ASN A 166 -6.62 0.10 1.60
C ASN A 166 -6.95 -0.93 0.52
N LEU A 167 -7.47 -2.09 0.90
CA LEU A 167 -7.89 -3.10 -0.06
C LEU A 167 -8.99 -2.55 -0.99
N LEU A 168 -9.92 -1.77 -0.47
CA LEU A 168 -10.98 -1.18 -1.28
C LEU A 168 -10.42 -0.16 -2.29
N LEU A 169 -9.52 0.71 -1.86
CA LEU A 169 -8.92 1.70 -2.76
C LEU A 169 -8.00 1.06 -3.80
N ASN A 170 -7.17 0.10 -3.38
CA ASN A 170 -6.32 -0.66 -4.29
C ASN A 170 -7.15 -1.50 -5.27
N ASP A 171 -8.24 -2.10 -4.80
CA ASP A 171 -9.14 -2.88 -5.66
C ASP A 171 -9.93 -1.98 -6.60
N LEU A 172 -10.34 -0.78 -6.17
CA LEU A 172 -10.99 0.22 -7.02
C LEU A 172 -10.04 0.78 -8.09
N ASN A 173 -8.74 0.83 -7.80
CA ASN A 173 -7.71 1.23 -8.76
C ASN A 173 -7.26 0.08 -9.69
N ASN A 174 -7.77 -1.12 -9.49
CA ASN A 174 -7.51 -2.23 -10.39
C ASN A 174 -8.17 -1.96 -11.76
N SER A 175 -7.38 -1.99 -12.84
CA SER A 175 -7.85 -1.76 -14.20
C SER A 175 -8.93 -2.76 -14.68
N ASN A 176 -9.12 -3.86 -13.94
CA ASN A 176 -10.12 -4.89 -14.22
C ASN A 176 -11.46 -4.66 -13.50
N ILE A 177 -11.61 -3.54 -12.79
CA ILE A 177 -12.83 -3.19 -12.07
C ILE A 177 -13.48 -1.97 -12.73
N ASP A 178 -14.69 -2.16 -13.22
CA ASP A 178 -15.60 -1.06 -13.56
C ASP A 178 -16.49 -0.81 -12.33
N TYR A 179 -16.75 0.45 -12.01
CA TYR A 179 -17.58 0.81 -10.87
C TYR A 179 -18.53 1.95 -11.20
N TYR A 180 -19.63 1.98 -10.46
CA TYR A 180 -20.66 3.02 -10.54
C TYR A 180 -21.05 3.42 -9.12
N PHE A 181 -21.24 4.71 -8.92
CA PHE A 181 -21.83 5.24 -7.71
C PHE A 181 -23.28 5.58 -7.95
N ILE A 182 -24.12 5.40 -6.97
CA ILE A 182 -25.55 5.55 -7.10
C ILE A 182 -26.06 6.53 -6.06
N ASN A 183 -26.73 7.57 -6.59
CA ASN A 183 -27.38 8.57 -5.78
C ASN A 183 -28.80 8.13 -5.42
N ASP A 184 -29.14 8.29 -4.14
CA ASP A 184 -30.48 8.58 -3.62
C ASP A 184 -31.54 7.47 -3.63
N LYS A 185 -31.22 6.15 -3.76
CA LYS A 185 -32.24 5.15 -3.49
C LYS A 185 -31.72 3.80 -3.03
N GLN A 186 -32.49 3.21 -2.14
CA GLN A 186 -32.31 1.88 -1.61
C GLN A 186 -32.31 0.83 -2.72
N VAL A 187 -31.29 0.01 -2.80
CA VAL A 187 -31.29 -1.20 -3.62
C VAL A 187 -32.33 -2.15 -3.05
N THR A 188 -33.19 -2.69 -3.89
CA THR A 188 -34.14 -3.72 -3.46
C THR A 188 -33.40 -5.00 -3.05
N GLY A 189 -34.01 -5.83 -2.19
CA GLY A 189 -33.37 -7.03 -1.65
C GLY A 189 -32.93 -8.07 -2.69
N ASP A 190 -33.32 -7.93 -3.94
CA ASP A 190 -32.92 -8.75 -5.08
C ASP A 190 -31.74 -8.14 -5.88
N GLY A 191 -31.19 -7.02 -5.44
CA GLY A 191 -30.08 -6.32 -6.10
C GLY A 191 -30.46 -5.49 -7.30
N THR A 192 -31.75 -5.26 -7.54
CA THR A 192 -32.22 -4.39 -8.62
C THR A 192 -32.32 -2.93 -8.18
N TRP A 193 -32.05 -2.01 -9.12
CA TRP A 193 -32.13 -0.57 -8.87
C TRP A 193 -33.54 -0.06 -9.18
N PRO A 194 -34.10 0.79 -8.32
CA PRO A 194 -35.37 1.44 -8.62
C PRO A 194 -35.27 2.30 -9.89
N ASN A 195 -36.29 2.30 -10.70
CA ASN A 195 -36.39 3.18 -11.87
C ASN A 195 -36.22 4.64 -11.44
N GLY A 196 -35.35 5.37 -12.15
CA GLY A 196 -35.07 6.78 -11.88
C GLY A 196 -33.87 7.03 -10.96
N THR A 197 -33.08 6.00 -10.61
CA THR A 197 -31.81 6.17 -9.91
C THR A 197 -30.80 6.88 -10.81
N LYS A 198 -30.20 7.96 -10.32
CA LYS A 198 -29.13 8.67 -11.06
C LYS A 198 -27.79 8.05 -10.68
N ASN A 199 -27.06 7.60 -11.68
CA ASN A 199 -25.69 7.19 -11.52
C ASN A 199 -24.78 8.42 -11.50
N LEU A 200 -23.77 8.38 -10.66
CA LEU A 200 -22.64 9.29 -10.80
C LEU A 200 -21.73 8.72 -11.90
N GLU A 201 -21.59 9.44 -12.98
CA GLU A 201 -20.77 9.03 -14.11
C GLU A 201 -19.46 9.82 -14.14
N PRO A 202 -18.36 9.22 -14.67
CA PRO A 202 -17.14 9.96 -14.91
C PRO A 202 -17.37 11.15 -15.86
N THR A 203 -16.73 12.27 -15.58
CA THR A 203 -16.72 13.41 -16.50
C THR A 203 -15.62 13.23 -17.56
N LEU A 204 -15.83 13.82 -18.74
CA LEU A 204 -14.87 13.71 -19.85
C LEU A 204 -13.48 14.22 -19.40
N GLY A 205 -12.47 13.35 -19.49
CA GLY A 205 -11.09 13.66 -19.10
C GLY A 205 -10.78 13.43 -17.60
N GLU A 206 -11.76 13.03 -16.81
CA GLU A 206 -11.55 12.66 -15.42
C GLU A 206 -10.82 11.32 -15.31
N THR A 207 -9.79 11.25 -14.49
CA THR A 207 -9.13 9.97 -14.21
C THR A 207 -10.01 9.12 -13.30
N LYS A 208 -9.73 7.81 -13.27
CA LYS A 208 -10.43 6.87 -12.38
C LYS A 208 -10.30 7.29 -10.90
N ASP A 209 -9.11 7.74 -10.50
CA ASP A 209 -8.83 8.18 -9.14
C ASP A 209 -9.60 9.45 -8.79
N ASP A 210 -9.63 10.43 -9.69
CA ASP A 210 -10.40 11.67 -9.49
C ASP A 210 -11.89 11.39 -9.37
N PHE A 211 -12.40 10.45 -10.17
CA PHE A 211 -13.81 10.04 -10.11
C PHE A 211 -14.14 9.38 -8.77
N ILE A 212 -13.28 8.45 -8.29
CA ILE A 212 -13.45 7.80 -6.98
C ILE A 212 -13.44 8.84 -5.86
N GLN A 213 -12.46 9.74 -5.89
CA GLN A 213 -12.33 10.79 -4.89
C GLN A 213 -13.59 11.66 -4.84
N ARG A 214 -14.06 12.14 -5.99
CA ARG A 214 -15.28 12.94 -6.10
C ARG A 214 -16.53 12.20 -5.61
N ALA A 215 -16.61 10.90 -5.87
CA ALA A 215 -17.71 10.07 -5.40
C ALA A 215 -17.70 9.93 -3.88
N LEU A 216 -16.54 9.70 -3.29
CA LEU A 216 -16.37 9.61 -1.83
C LEU A 216 -16.68 10.94 -1.14
N GLU A 217 -16.24 12.06 -1.70
CA GLU A 217 -16.57 13.41 -1.21
C GLU A 217 -18.08 13.65 -1.19
N GLN A 218 -18.78 13.24 -2.27
CA GLN A 218 -20.24 13.35 -2.32
C GLN A 218 -20.94 12.45 -1.30
N MET A 219 -20.41 11.26 -1.02
CA MET A 219 -20.95 10.37 0.01
C MET A 219 -20.76 10.94 1.42
N ASN A 220 -19.72 11.74 1.64
CA ASN A 220 -19.39 12.33 2.93
C ASN A 220 -20.03 13.71 3.16
N ALA A 221 -20.54 14.36 2.12
CA ALA A 221 -21.14 15.68 2.27
C ALA A 221 -22.33 15.67 3.24
N PRO A 222 -22.49 16.68 4.09
CA PRO A 222 -23.66 16.80 4.95
C PRO A 222 -24.95 16.76 4.14
N GLY A 223 -25.86 15.85 4.46
CA GLY A 223 -27.09 15.63 3.69
C GLY A 223 -26.89 14.83 2.39
N ALA A 224 -25.78 14.12 2.27
CA ALA A 224 -25.51 13.28 1.12
C ALA A 224 -26.64 12.29 0.84
N SER A 225 -27.06 12.22 -0.41
CA SER A 225 -28.11 11.31 -0.90
C SER A 225 -27.53 10.02 -1.49
N MET A 226 -26.21 9.92 -1.61
CA MET A 226 -25.53 8.73 -2.12
C MET A 226 -25.48 7.64 -1.04
N ILE A 227 -26.05 6.48 -1.33
CA ILE A 227 -26.26 5.39 -0.36
C ILE A 227 -25.52 4.12 -0.70
N GLY A 228 -24.79 4.06 -1.81
CA GLY A 228 -24.07 2.86 -2.21
C GLY A 228 -23.29 3.00 -3.49
N PHE A 229 -22.57 1.94 -3.83
CA PHE A 229 -21.82 1.84 -5.05
C PHE A 229 -21.86 0.42 -5.62
N VAL A 230 -21.60 0.29 -6.90
CA VAL A 230 -21.55 -0.97 -7.62
C VAL A 230 -20.14 -1.20 -8.13
N LEU A 231 -19.58 -2.34 -7.86
CA LEU A 231 -18.34 -2.79 -8.48
C LEU A 231 -18.63 -3.82 -9.55
N ARG A 232 -18.08 -3.63 -10.72
CA ARG A 232 -18.06 -4.62 -11.78
C ARG A 232 -16.61 -5.05 -12.00
N TYR A 233 -16.34 -6.35 -12.02
CA TYR A 233 -14.98 -6.89 -12.04
C TYR A 233 -14.92 -8.22 -12.77
N THR A 234 -13.71 -8.68 -13.07
CA THR A 234 -13.48 -10.01 -13.63
C THR A 234 -13.70 -11.11 -12.58
N ASP A 235 -14.03 -12.32 -13.01
CA ASP A 235 -14.34 -13.43 -12.11
C ASP A 235 -13.25 -13.75 -11.09
N ALA A 236 -11.99 -13.62 -11.47
CA ALA A 236 -10.85 -13.87 -10.57
C ALA A 236 -10.75 -12.84 -9.42
N THR A 237 -11.02 -11.57 -9.71
CA THR A 237 -11.01 -10.48 -8.73
C THR A 237 -12.23 -10.55 -7.80
N LYS A 238 -13.36 -11.07 -8.32
CA LYS A 238 -14.62 -11.25 -7.61
C LYS A 238 -14.46 -12.03 -6.29
N THR A 239 -13.85 -13.20 -6.36
CA THR A 239 -13.68 -14.07 -5.20
C THR A 239 -12.84 -13.40 -4.11
N THR A 240 -11.80 -12.67 -4.51
CA THR A 240 -10.93 -11.95 -3.57
C THR A 240 -11.68 -10.82 -2.87
N ILE A 241 -12.44 -10.01 -3.60
CA ILE A 241 -13.24 -8.91 -3.04
C ILE A 241 -14.36 -9.45 -2.15
N GLN A 242 -15.07 -10.50 -2.57
CA GLN A 242 -16.11 -11.13 -1.77
C GLN A 242 -15.56 -11.69 -0.46
N ASN A 243 -14.40 -12.35 -0.48
CA ASN A 243 -13.76 -12.90 0.70
C ASN A 243 -13.28 -11.82 1.68
N ALA A 244 -12.71 -10.75 1.15
CA ALA A 244 -12.24 -9.60 1.95
C ALA A 244 -13.41 -8.85 2.62
N ARG A 245 -14.59 -8.85 2.01
CA ARG A 245 -15.77 -8.08 2.44
C ARG A 245 -16.89 -8.91 3.05
N ALA A 246 -16.83 -10.25 3.00
CA ALA A 246 -17.87 -11.14 3.50
C ALA A 246 -18.22 -10.96 4.99
N LYS A 247 -17.42 -10.22 5.73
CA LYS A 247 -17.69 -9.92 7.13
C LYS A 247 -18.66 -8.75 7.35
N ASN A 248 -18.84 -7.82 6.39
CA ASN A 248 -19.28 -6.47 6.75
C ASN A 248 -20.26 -5.78 5.80
N ALA A 249 -20.66 -6.40 4.71
CA ALA A 249 -21.68 -5.84 3.84
C ALA A 249 -22.77 -6.86 3.54
N THR A 250 -24.03 -6.43 3.48
CA THR A 250 -25.04 -7.22 2.81
C THR A 250 -24.69 -7.20 1.32
N VAL A 251 -23.85 -8.14 0.91
CA VAL A 251 -23.46 -8.31 -0.48
C VAL A 251 -24.52 -9.12 -1.15
N ASN A 252 -25.45 -8.48 -1.84
CA ASN A 252 -26.32 -9.15 -2.78
C ASN A 252 -25.52 -9.47 -4.05
N ALA A 253 -24.82 -10.61 -4.04
CA ALA A 253 -24.19 -11.15 -5.22
C ALA A 253 -25.27 -11.76 -6.10
N SER A 254 -25.68 -11.04 -7.14
CA SER A 254 -26.42 -11.65 -8.25
C SER A 254 -25.46 -12.62 -8.94
N ASN A 255 -25.79 -13.91 -8.95
CA ASN A 255 -24.96 -15.00 -9.48
C ASN A 255 -24.76 -14.99 -10.99
N THR A 256 -25.31 -14.03 -11.72
CA THR A 256 -25.35 -14.00 -13.19
C THR A 256 -24.52 -12.89 -13.81
N SER A 257 -23.95 -11.99 -13.02
CA SER A 257 -23.10 -10.90 -13.53
C SER A 257 -21.90 -10.70 -12.62
N ASN A 258 -20.76 -10.30 -13.21
CA ASN A 258 -19.54 -9.88 -12.51
C ASN A 258 -19.74 -8.57 -11.75
N THR A 259 -20.87 -8.43 -11.05
CA THR A 259 -21.29 -7.20 -10.38
C THR A 259 -21.61 -7.48 -8.93
N VAL A 260 -20.99 -6.77 -8.01
CA VAL A 260 -21.32 -6.77 -6.58
C VAL A 260 -21.92 -5.43 -6.23
N TYR A 261 -23.05 -5.48 -5.55
CA TYR A 261 -23.75 -4.31 -5.05
C TYR A 261 -23.43 -4.12 -3.59
N PHE A 262 -22.90 -2.97 -3.24
CA PHE A 262 -22.71 -2.56 -1.86
C PHE A 262 -23.85 -1.62 -1.49
N ASN A 263 -24.68 -2.05 -0.56
CA ASN A 263 -25.77 -1.22 -0.04
C ASN A 263 -25.34 -0.60 1.29
N LEU A 264 -25.12 0.71 1.27
CA LEU A 264 -24.96 1.52 2.47
C LEU A 264 -26.34 2.10 2.86
N ALA A 265 -27.35 1.27 2.97
CA ALA A 265 -28.73 1.69 3.25
C ALA A 265 -28.86 2.60 4.48
N ASN A 266 -27.88 2.56 5.36
CA ASN A 266 -27.72 3.49 6.46
C ASN A 266 -26.25 3.50 6.91
N LYS A 267 -25.56 4.62 6.73
CA LYS A 267 -24.19 4.84 7.18
C LYS A 267 -24.01 4.47 8.66
N ALA A 268 -24.91 4.93 9.52
CA ALA A 268 -24.87 4.64 10.96
C ALA A 268 -25.06 3.14 11.27
N THR A 269 -25.87 2.42 10.48
CA THR A 269 -26.05 0.98 10.63
C THR A 269 -24.80 0.22 10.18
N TRP A 270 -24.14 0.67 9.11
CA TRP A 270 -22.86 0.12 8.67
C TRP A 270 -21.79 0.33 9.73
N GLU A 271 -21.62 1.56 10.20
CA GLU A 271 -20.65 1.92 11.24
C GLU A 271 -20.89 1.13 12.53
N ALA A 272 -22.14 0.96 12.95
CA ALA A 272 -22.49 0.18 14.14
C ALA A 272 -22.26 -1.34 13.95
N ALA A 273 -22.48 -1.87 12.74
CA ALA A 273 -22.32 -3.29 12.45
C ALA A 273 -20.85 -3.69 12.27
N THR A 274 -19.99 -2.76 11.82
CA THR A 274 -18.59 -3.03 11.49
C THR A 274 -17.63 -2.53 12.55
N GLY A 275 -18.06 -1.60 13.42
CA GLY A 275 -17.15 -0.86 14.28
C GLY A 275 -16.18 0.06 13.51
N GLU A 276 -16.36 0.17 12.20
CA GLU A 276 -15.54 0.97 11.31
C GLU A 276 -16.37 2.13 10.77
N SER A 277 -15.83 3.33 10.76
CA SER A 277 -16.40 4.41 9.96
C SER A 277 -16.28 4.02 8.49
N ALA A 278 -17.39 3.69 7.85
CA ALA A 278 -17.43 3.16 6.48
C ALA A 278 -16.79 4.09 5.43
N ILE A 279 -16.50 5.32 5.80
CA ILE A 279 -16.16 6.39 4.88
C ILE A 279 -14.87 7.10 5.29
N THR A 280 -14.56 7.22 6.57
CA THR A 280 -13.34 7.92 7.02
C THR A 280 -12.05 7.17 6.70
N HIS A 281 -12.09 5.87 6.47
CA HIS A 281 -10.90 5.10 6.07
C HIS A 281 -10.54 5.25 4.60
N ASN A 282 -11.46 5.70 3.76
CA ASN A 282 -11.24 5.88 2.33
C ASN A 282 -10.91 7.32 1.93
N ASP A 283 -11.25 8.30 2.77
CA ASP A 283 -11.03 9.71 2.49
C ASP A 283 -9.61 10.17 2.79
N GLY A 284 -8.87 9.34 3.47
CA GLY A 284 -7.78 9.90 4.22
C GLY A 284 -6.44 9.75 3.57
N PHE A 285 -6.09 8.59 3.12
CA PHE A 285 -4.71 8.31 2.81
C PHE A 285 -4.45 8.26 1.32
N LYS A 286 -3.83 9.28 0.80
CA LYS A 286 -3.33 9.32 -0.57
C LYS A 286 -1.85 9.65 -0.56
N LEU A 287 -1.05 8.85 -1.25
CA LEU A 287 0.31 9.23 -1.60
C LEU A 287 0.24 10.31 -2.68
N LEU A 288 0.88 11.43 -2.42
CA LEU A 288 0.99 12.53 -3.35
C LEU A 288 2.41 12.61 -3.93
N ASP A 289 2.46 13.00 -5.19
CA ASP A 289 3.72 13.30 -5.86
C ASP A 289 4.44 14.44 -5.16
N ASN A 290 5.77 14.31 -5.06
CA ASN A 290 6.65 15.40 -4.65
C ASN A 290 7.87 15.40 -5.58
N THR A 291 9.04 14.97 -5.15
CA THR A 291 10.17 14.75 -6.06
C THR A 291 10.07 13.42 -6.81
N GLY A 292 9.29 12.47 -6.26
CA GLY A 292 8.91 11.21 -6.90
C GLY A 292 7.45 11.21 -7.34
N LEU A 293 7.09 10.28 -8.22
CA LEU A 293 5.72 10.02 -8.64
C LEU A 293 5.13 8.85 -7.82
N ALA A 294 4.03 9.08 -7.13
CA ALA A 294 3.33 8.05 -6.34
C ALA A 294 2.95 6.83 -7.20
N SER A 295 2.67 7.04 -8.49
CA SER A 295 2.35 5.97 -9.44
C SER A 295 3.49 4.95 -9.65
N ASN A 296 4.73 5.30 -9.31
CA ASN A 296 5.88 4.41 -9.38
C ASN A 296 5.98 3.44 -8.20
N TYR A 297 5.12 3.57 -7.23
CA TYR A 297 5.18 2.84 -5.97
C TYR A 297 3.89 2.08 -5.67
N THR A 298 4.00 1.10 -4.81
CA THR A 298 2.87 0.38 -4.23
C THR A 298 3.10 0.17 -2.74
N ILE A 299 2.10 0.44 -1.91
CA ILE A 299 2.17 0.15 -0.49
C ILE A 299 2.03 -1.36 -0.30
N THR A 300 3.02 -1.99 0.30
CA THR A 300 3.05 -3.43 0.56
C THR A 300 2.95 -3.79 2.03
N SER A 301 3.23 -2.83 2.91
CA SER A 301 3.09 -3.00 4.35
C SER A 301 2.83 -1.66 5.03
N ASP A 302 2.12 -1.74 6.15
CA ASP A 302 1.89 -0.62 7.02
C ASP A 302 1.88 -1.05 8.49
N SER A 303 2.19 -0.11 9.37
CA SER A 303 2.19 -0.33 10.82
C SER A 303 1.93 0.98 11.56
N PHE A 304 0.83 1.04 12.27
CA PHE A 304 0.42 2.18 13.07
C PHE A 304 0.35 1.75 14.53
N VAL A 305 1.09 2.42 15.39
CA VAL A 305 1.22 2.03 16.79
C VAL A 305 0.76 3.15 17.70
N ILE A 306 -0.19 2.82 18.59
CA ILE A 306 -0.55 3.68 19.71
C ILE A 306 0.12 3.08 20.95
N THR A 307 1.00 3.85 21.56
CA THR A 307 1.71 3.46 22.77
C THR A 307 1.04 4.01 24.01
N GLN A 308 1.31 3.42 25.16
CA GLN A 308 0.78 3.90 26.44
C GLN A 308 1.19 5.35 26.70
N ARG A 309 0.26 6.10 27.27
CA ARG A 309 0.52 7.45 27.75
C ARG A 309 1.07 7.41 29.17
N THR A 310 2.21 8.05 29.35
CA THR A 310 2.88 8.09 30.67
C THR A 310 2.14 9.05 31.59
N LEU A 311 1.76 8.54 32.77
CA LEU A 311 1.13 9.32 33.82
C LEU A 311 2.17 9.81 34.83
N ASN A 312 1.89 10.99 35.39
CA ASN A 312 2.59 11.49 36.55
C ASN A 312 1.66 11.44 37.76
N SER A 313 2.25 11.47 38.96
CA SER A 313 1.47 11.68 40.18
C SER A 313 2.14 12.67 41.11
N SER A 314 1.34 13.47 41.78
CA SER A 314 1.82 14.41 42.79
C SER A 314 0.81 14.56 43.92
N GLY A 315 1.30 14.93 45.06
CA GLY A 315 0.44 15.16 46.20
C GLY A 315 1.16 15.72 47.41
N ASN A 316 0.48 15.75 48.53
CA ASN A 316 1.05 16.19 49.80
C ASN A 316 0.40 15.45 50.98
N ARG A 317 1.14 15.32 52.06
CA ARG A 317 0.64 14.85 53.34
C ARG A 317 1.37 15.52 54.49
N LEU A 318 0.78 15.44 55.66
CA LEU A 318 1.45 15.85 56.88
C LEU A 318 2.48 14.80 57.33
N TYR A 319 3.51 15.25 58.02
CA TYR A 319 4.50 14.38 58.60
C TYR A 319 3.87 13.33 59.56
N ASP A 320 4.15 12.06 59.35
CA ASP A 320 3.61 10.92 60.07
C ASP A 320 4.69 9.91 60.50
N ALA A 321 5.96 10.28 60.35
CA ALA A 321 7.13 9.46 60.63
C ALA A 321 7.21 8.18 59.73
N THR A 322 6.51 8.10 58.62
CA THR A 322 6.55 6.96 57.69
C THR A 322 7.18 7.31 56.36
N THR A 323 7.74 6.33 55.68
CA THR A 323 8.20 6.46 54.28
C THR A 323 7.13 6.04 53.26
N THR A 324 5.94 5.60 53.69
CA THR A 324 4.90 5.11 52.83
C THR A 324 4.22 6.26 52.11
N ALA A 325 4.14 6.22 50.77
CA ALA A 325 3.37 7.12 49.96
C ALA A 325 2.09 6.39 49.53
N ASN A 326 0.96 6.67 50.19
CA ASN A 326 -0.33 6.05 49.84
C ASN A 326 -0.90 6.64 48.56
N SER A 327 -1.59 5.82 47.76
CA SER A 327 -2.29 6.32 46.58
C SER A 327 -3.30 7.43 46.88
N GLY A 328 -3.90 7.44 48.10
CA GLY A 328 -4.83 8.47 48.55
C GLY A 328 -4.18 9.84 48.76
N ASP A 329 -2.87 9.92 48.96
CA ASP A 329 -2.08 11.14 49.11
C ASP A 329 -1.64 11.72 47.76
N LEU A 330 -1.89 10.97 46.66
CA LEU A 330 -1.40 11.29 45.33
C LEU A 330 -2.54 11.46 44.34
N THR A 331 -2.39 12.40 43.42
CA THR A 331 -3.31 12.65 42.31
C THR A 331 -2.59 12.36 41.00
N LEU A 332 -3.23 11.58 40.14
CA LEU A 332 -2.74 11.31 38.78
C LEU A 332 -2.90 12.55 37.91
N SER A 333 -1.94 12.76 37.03
CA SER A 333 -1.98 13.81 36.02
C SER A 333 -1.51 13.27 34.65
N ASN A 334 -1.76 14.06 33.61
CA ASN A 334 -1.51 13.70 32.21
C ASN A 334 -2.51 12.68 31.64
N LEU A 335 -3.70 12.58 32.24
CA LEU A 335 -4.83 11.85 31.67
C LEU A 335 -5.38 12.57 30.43
N VAL A 336 -6.03 11.85 29.54
CA VAL A 336 -6.64 12.39 28.33
C VAL A 336 -8.03 12.95 28.66
N GLY A 337 -8.30 14.15 28.24
CA GLY A 337 -9.62 14.80 28.40
C GLY A 337 -10.13 14.77 29.84
N SER A 338 -11.28 14.18 30.06
CA SER A 338 -11.92 14.00 31.37
C SER A 338 -11.83 12.57 31.91
N GLU A 339 -10.96 11.74 31.34
CA GLU A 339 -10.78 10.37 31.80
C GLU A 339 -10.26 10.33 33.24
N THR A 340 -10.66 9.31 33.95
CA THR A 340 -10.20 9.01 35.32
C THR A 340 -9.83 7.55 35.41
N LEU A 341 -8.85 7.23 36.25
CA LEU A 341 -8.43 5.87 36.57
C LEU A 341 -8.55 5.66 38.07
N ALA A 342 -8.85 4.45 38.48
CA ALA A 342 -8.70 4.07 39.87
C ALA A 342 -7.20 3.90 40.18
N PHE A 343 -6.75 4.50 41.27
CA PHE A 343 -5.36 4.50 41.71
C PHE A 343 -5.26 3.85 43.09
N SER A 344 -4.44 2.84 43.23
CA SER A 344 -4.37 2.04 44.45
C SER A 344 -2.94 1.60 44.76
N GLY A 345 -2.75 1.08 45.96
CA GLY A 345 -1.44 0.61 46.46
C GLY A 345 -0.63 1.70 47.13
N ASN A 346 0.65 1.38 47.35
CA ASN A 346 1.58 2.23 48.09
C ASN A 346 2.92 2.32 47.36
N GLY A 347 3.48 3.52 47.32
CA GLY A 347 4.87 3.76 46.99
C GLY A 347 5.72 3.98 48.27
N THR A 348 7.01 4.27 48.07
CA THR A 348 7.91 4.62 49.16
C THR A 348 8.74 5.87 48.84
N LEU A 349 9.02 6.64 49.87
CA LEU A 349 9.97 7.75 49.89
C LEU A 349 11.34 7.27 50.39
N SER A 350 12.40 7.99 50.08
CA SER A 350 13.76 7.71 50.56
C SER A 350 13.91 7.78 52.10
N ASP A 351 13.15 8.69 52.70
CA ASP A 351 13.10 8.97 54.14
C ASP A 351 11.75 9.55 54.52
N ALA A 352 11.46 9.69 55.84
CA ALA A 352 10.19 10.24 56.35
C ALA A 352 10.20 11.75 56.50
N ASP A 353 11.33 12.44 56.34
CA ASP A 353 11.52 13.82 56.73
C ASP A 353 10.65 14.78 55.88
N VAL A 354 10.34 15.90 56.50
CA VAL A 354 9.63 17.04 55.83
C VAL A 354 10.47 17.56 54.66
N ALA A 355 9.94 17.51 53.47
CA ALA A 355 10.55 18.04 52.27
C ALA A 355 9.53 18.11 51.13
N THR A 356 9.78 19.01 50.16
CA THR A 356 8.94 19.17 48.99
C THR A 356 9.39 18.22 47.87
N ASN A 357 8.42 17.76 47.05
CA ASN A 357 8.67 16.97 45.82
C ASN A 357 9.61 15.78 45.98
N LYS A 358 9.45 15.04 47.06
CA LYS A 358 10.20 13.79 47.26
C LYS A 358 9.79 12.78 46.22
N THR A 359 10.76 12.14 45.59
CA THR A 359 10.50 11.09 44.63
C THR A 359 9.82 9.89 45.27
N VAL A 360 8.73 9.44 44.66
CA VAL A 360 8.00 8.22 45.05
C VAL A 360 8.47 7.05 44.22
N THR A 361 9.01 6.02 44.85
CA THR A 361 9.21 4.72 44.22
C THR A 361 7.87 3.98 44.15
N LEU A 362 7.47 3.51 42.97
CA LEU A 362 6.12 3.04 42.70
C LEU A 362 5.67 1.82 43.49
N ASN A 363 6.59 0.86 43.78
CA ASN A 363 6.30 -0.41 44.48
C ASN A 363 4.99 -1.10 44.05
N THR A 364 3.93 -1.04 44.89
CA THR A 364 2.60 -1.62 44.63
C THR A 364 1.61 -0.62 44.06
N LEU A 365 2.01 0.64 43.84
CA LEU A 365 1.14 1.62 43.17
C LEU A 365 0.74 1.10 41.79
N SER A 366 -0.55 1.07 41.53
CA SER A 366 -1.15 0.55 40.31
C SER A 366 -2.37 1.34 39.89
N ILE A 367 -2.67 1.29 38.61
CA ILE A 367 -3.85 1.89 37.99
C ILE A 367 -4.80 0.80 37.54
N SER A 368 -6.08 1.06 37.61
CA SER A 368 -7.14 0.22 37.02
C SER A 368 -8.21 1.06 36.36
N ASP A 369 -9.07 0.42 35.57
CA ASP A 369 -10.10 1.08 34.80
C ASP A 369 -11.09 1.86 35.68
N ASN A 370 -11.52 3.03 35.16
CA ASN A 370 -12.66 3.77 35.67
C ASN A 370 -13.43 4.34 34.47
N SER A 371 -13.43 5.66 34.22
CA SER A 371 -13.94 6.18 32.94
C SER A 371 -12.95 6.01 31.79
N GLY A 372 -11.66 5.92 32.10
CA GLY A 372 -10.60 5.57 31.14
C GLY A 372 -10.16 4.11 31.29
N LEU A 373 -9.50 3.57 30.27
CA LEU A 373 -8.91 2.23 30.26
C LEU A 373 -7.45 2.28 30.75
N ALA A 374 -7.13 1.59 31.85
CA ALA A 374 -5.78 1.56 32.41
C ALA A 374 -4.73 1.02 31.41
N ALA A 375 -5.14 0.15 30.49
CA ALA A 375 -4.28 -0.39 29.43
C ALA A 375 -3.71 0.70 28.50
N ASN A 376 -4.36 1.85 28.40
CA ASN A 376 -3.91 2.99 27.61
C ASN A 376 -2.84 3.83 28.31
N TYR A 377 -2.54 3.54 29.55
CA TYR A 377 -1.66 4.32 30.39
C TYR A 377 -0.56 3.51 31.06
N THR A 378 0.48 4.19 31.51
CA THR A 378 1.56 3.59 32.31
C THR A 378 2.04 4.58 33.36
N LEU A 379 2.39 4.08 34.54
CA LEU A 379 3.11 4.83 35.58
C LEU A 379 4.62 4.83 35.29
N SER A 380 5.11 3.81 34.59
CA SER A 380 6.54 3.67 34.29
C SER A 380 7.04 4.84 33.43
N GLY A 381 8.15 5.43 33.81
CA GLY A 381 8.74 6.59 33.14
C GLY A 381 8.11 7.93 33.49
N GLY A 382 7.08 7.96 34.33
CA GLY A 382 6.47 9.17 34.84
C GLY A 382 7.25 9.78 36.03
N THR A 383 6.91 11.03 36.34
CA THR A 383 7.38 11.72 37.54
C THR A 383 6.36 11.52 38.65
N HIS A 384 6.78 10.91 39.75
CA HIS A 384 5.94 10.63 40.90
C HIS A 384 6.54 11.31 42.14
N GLN A 385 5.80 12.22 42.75
CA GLN A 385 6.32 13.08 43.83
C GLN A 385 5.31 13.26 44.93
N LEU A 386 5.80 13.29 46.18
CA LEU A 386 5.01 13.60 47.34
C LEU A 386 5.73 14.66 48.19
N THR A 387 5.00 15.70 48.62
CA THR A 387 5.47 16.69 49.57
C THR A 387 5.05 16.24 50.96
N VAL A 388 6.01 16.20 51.89
CA VAL A 388 5.76 15.97 53.33
C VAL A 388 5.90 17.31 54.05
N ASN A 389 4.79 17.77 54.66
CA ASN A 389 4.68 19.05 55.37
C ASN A 389 4.83 18.90 56.85
#